data_bdaaaaa7344ab62ebcd429c0effdf605
#
_entry.id   bdaaaaa7344ab62ebcd429c0effdf605
#
_cell.length_a   1.000
_cell.length_b   1.000
_cell.length_c   1.000
_cell.angle_alpha   90.00
_cell.angle_beta   90.00
_cell.angle_gamma   90.00
#
_symmetry.space_group_name_H-M   'P 1'
#
loop_
_entity.id
_entity.type
_entity.pdbx_description
1 polymer ?
#
loop_
_entity_poly.entity_id
_entity_poly.type
_entity_poly.pdbx_seq_one_letter_code
_entity_poly.pdbx_strand_id
1 'polypeptide(L)'
;MTTSGLQRLARQTFGFQQLRPGQEEAIRAAAAGRDVLAVLPTGAGKSAIYQLAALIIPGPTVVVSPLIALQRDQVAALVANGVDAAEANSQVRAADRRQAFDDLIAGDLEFLFVAPEQLANPEVLEQATAAKPSLMVVDEAHCICSWGHDFRPDYLRLGAVAEALGRPPILALTATAAPPVRAEIVERLGLRDPLVVVRGFDRPNIHLAVERFTDGDAKRRAVLDRTAEAAGGPGVGIVYA
;
A
#
# COMPACT_ATOMS: atom_id res chain seq x y z
N MET A 1 -12.33 19.79 -2.91
CA MET A 1 -12.75 19.65 -1.49
C MET A 1 -11.84 20.49 -0.58
N THR A 2 -12.37 21.17 0.47
CA THR A 2 -11.60 21.97 1.43
C THR A 2 -10.86 21.06 2.45
N THR A 3 -9.84 21.58 3.14
CA THR A 3 -9.13 20.84 4.22
C THR A 3 -10.10 20.37 5.31
N SER A 4 -11.04 21.23 5.72
CA SER A 4 -12.06 20.86 6.71
C SER A 4 -13.03 19.79 6.19
N GLY A 5 -13.33 19.77 4.89
CA GLY A 5 -14.16 18.75 4.26
C GLY A 5 -13.46 17.37 4.25
N LEU A 6 -12.19 17.34 3.88
CA LEU A 6 -11.39 16.12 3.90
C LEU A 6 -11.24 15.56 5.32
N GLN A 7 -10.96 16.42 6.29
CA GLN A 7 -10.86 16.02 7.70
C GLN A 7 -12.17 15.45 8.24
N ARG A 8 -13.31 16.02 7.82
CA ARG A 8 -14.64 15.53 8.19
C ARG A 8 -14.87 14.13 7.62
N LEU A 9 -14.58 13.93 6.32
CA LEU A 9 -14.70 12.63 5.66
C LEU A 9 -13.85 11.59 6.40
N ALA A 10 -12.58 11.90 6.66
CA ALA A 10 -11.65 11.01 7.38
C ALA A 10 -12.18 10.58 8.76
N ARG A 11 -12.79 11.53 9.50
CA ARG A 11 -13.34 11.24 10.83
C ARG A 11 -14.64 10.44 10.74
N GLN A 12 -15.52 10.80 9.83
CA GLN A 12 -16.86 10.18 9.73
C GLN A 12 -16.77 8.75 9.21
N THR A 13 -15.92 8.49 8.21
CA THR A 13 -15.82 7.17 7.58
C THR A 13 -14.88 6.24 8.34
N PHE A 14 -13.69 6.73 8.73
CA PHE A 14 -12.63 5.87 9.29
C PHE A 14 -12.24 6.18 10.74
N GLY A 15 -12.89 7.15 11.38
CA GLY A 15 -12.56 7.56 12.75
C GLY A 15 -11.21 8.29 12.89
N PHE A 16 -10.57 8.69 11.80
CA PHE A 16 -9.27 9.37 11.84
C PHE A 16 -9.42 10.79 12.39
N GLN A 17 -8.93 11.02 13.59
CA GLN A 17 -9.05 12.31 14.26
C GLN A 17 -8.29 13.43 13.54
N GLN A 18 -7.12 13.10 12.99
CA GLN A 18 -6.27 14.00 12.24
C GLN A 18 -5.52 13.24 11.14
N LEU A 19 -5.33 13.90 10.00
CA LEU A 19 -4.44 13.41 8.96
C LEU A 19 -2.99 13.67 9.38
N ARG A 20 -2.13 12.72 9.07
CA ARG A 20 -0.69 12.81 9.36
C ARG A 20 0.02 13.63 8.28
N PRO A 21 1.19 14.22 8.59
CA PRO A 21 1.97 14.97 7.60
C PRO A 21 2.20 14.18 6.31
N GLY A 22 1.92 14.80 5.17
CA GLY A 22 2.04 14.22 3.84
C GLY A 22 0.79 13.50 3.32
N GLN A 23 -0.13 13.07 4.18
CA GLN A 23 -1.35 12.39 3.74
C GLN A 23 -2.26 13.34 2.95
N GLU A 24 -2.58 14.51 3.51
CA GLU A 24 -3.47 15.48 2.84
C GLU A 24 -2.94 15.90 1.47
N GLU A 25 -1.63 16.16 1.38
CA GLU A 25 -0.95 16.54 0.14
C GLU A 25 -1.10 15.45 -0.93
N ALA A 26 -0.83 14.19 -0.56
CA ALA A 26 -0.95 13.03 -1.45
C ALA A 26 -2.41 12.79 -1.90
N ILE A 27 -3.37 12.85 -0.97
CA ILE A 27 -4.80 12.68 -1.26
C ILE A 27 -5.27 13.72 -2.26
N ARG A 28 -4.91 15.00 -2.04
CA ARG A 28 -5.33 16.09 -2.92
C ARG A 28 -4.74 15.98 -4.31
N ALA A 29 -3.48 15.58 -4.43
CA ALA A 29 -2.83 15.39 -5.71
C ALA A 29 -3.49 14.25 -6.50
N ALA A 30 -3.73 13.08 -5.86
CA ALA A 30 -4.44 11.97 -6.48
C ALA A 30 -5.86 12.38 -6.91
N ALA A 31 -6.61 13.07 -6.03
CA ALA A 31 -7.95 13.56 -6.34
C ALA A 31 -8.00 14.63 -7.43
N ALA A 32 -6.88 15.29 -7.71
CA ALA A 32 -6.72 16.20 -8.83
C ALA A 32 -6.28 15.51 -10.14
N GLY A 33 -6.20 14.18 -10.16
CA GLY A 33 -5.78 13.39 -11.32
C GLY A 33 -4.26 13.33 -11.52
N ARG A 34 -3.47 13.72 -10.53
CA ARG A 34 -2.00 13.68 -10.59
C ARG A 34 -1.48 12.38 -10.04
N ASP A 35 -0.45 11.83 -10.69
CA ASP A 35 0.29 10.68 -10.15
C ASP A 35 1.00 11.06 -8.85
N VAL A 36 1.08 10.11 -7.93
CA VAL A 36 1.70 10.31 -6.61
C VAL A 36 2.63 9.15 -6.28
N LEU A 37 3.82 9.47 -5.79
CA LEU A 37 4.70 8.53 -5.09
C LEU A 37 4.81 8.94 -3.63
N ALA A 38 4.22 8.18 -2.72
CA ALA A 38 4.30 8.44 -1.29
C ALA A 38 5.20 7.44 -0.58
N VAL A 39 6.32 7.93 -0.06
CA VAL A 39 7.30 7.17 0.73
C VAL A 39 7.11 7.57 2.19
N LEU A 40 6.38 6.72 2.92
CA LEU A 40 5.98 6.97 4.31
C LEU A 40 6.29 5.75 5.16
N PRO A 41 6.88 5.90 6.35
CA PRO A 41 7.27 4.76 7.18
C PRO A 41 6.08 3.87 7.54
N THR A 42 6.37 2.61 7.91
CA THR A 42 5.37 1.70 8.44
C THR A 42 4.64 2.32 9.63
N GLY A 43 3.33 2.18 9.67
CA GLY A 43 2.49 2.81 10.70
C GLY A 43 2.18 4.30 10.45
N ALA A 44 2.70 4.93 9.40
CA ALA A 44 2.35 6.32 9.05
C ALA A 44 0.95 6.48 8.40
N GLY A 45 0.21 5.39 8.21
CA GLY A 45 -1.14 5.41 7.67
C GLY A 45 -1.17 5.58 6.14
N LYS A 46 -0.32 4.86 5.40
CA LYS A 46 -0.33 4.84 3.93
C LYS A 46 -1.70 4.48 3.37
N SER A 47 -2.38 3.51 3.96
CA SER A 47 -3.72 3.07 3.53
C SER A 47 -4.75 4.19 3.56
N ALA A 48 -4.68 5.08 4.55
CA ALA A 48 -5.60 6.23 4.64
C ALA A 48 -5.52 7.15 3.41
N ILE A 49 -4.37 7.20 2.72
CA ILE A 49 -4.20 8.04 1.54
C ILE A 49 -5.12 7.55 0.42
N TYR A 50 -5.01 6.27 0.03
CA TYR A 50 -5.83 5.75 -1.07
C TYR A 50 -7.29 5.59 -0.67
N GLN A 51 -7.58 5.22 0.58
CA GLN A 51 -8.94 5.09 1.08
C GLN A 51 -9.70 6.41 0.99
N LEU A 52 -9.07 7.51 1.37
CA LEU A 52 -9.69 8.83 1.28
C LEU A 52 -9.67 9.40 -0.14
N ALA A 53 -8.62 9.13 -0.93
CA ALA A 53 -8.57 9.57 -2.32
C ALA A 53 -9.69 8.94 -3.15
N ALA A 54 -9.89 7.62 -3.02
CA ALA A 54 -10.94 6.88 -3.69
C ALA A 54 -12.33 7.45 -3.39
N LEU A 55 -12.68 7.67 -2.13
CA LEU A 55 -13.97 8.24 -1.73
C LEU A 55 -14.22 9.68 -2.24
N ILE A 56 -13.20 10.33 -2.80
CA ILE A 56 -13.31 11.67 -3.39
C ILE A 56 -13.40 11.59 -4.91
N ILE A 57 -12.72 10.63 -5.51
CA ILE A 57 -12.66 10.43 -6.95
C ILE A 57 -13.86 9.56 -7.36
N PRO A 58 -14.77 10.04 -8.23
CA PRO A 58 -15.89 9.19 -8.66
C PRO A 58 -15.42 8.00 -9.49
N GLY A 59 -15.86 6.80 -9.13
CA GLY A 59 -15.60 5.55 -9.86
C GLY A 59 -14.67 4.60 -9.11
N PRO A 60 -14.57 3.34 -9.57
CA PRO A 60 -13.93 2.27 -8.83
C PRO A 60 -12.41 2.42 -8.73
N THR A 61 -11.85 1.87 -7.66
CA THR A 61 -10.41 1.86 -7.38
C THR A 61 -9.85 0.45 -7.42
N VAL A 62 -8.80 0.25 -8.22
CA VAL A 62 -8.03 -1.00 -8.22
C VAL A 62 -6.79 -0.84 -7.36
N VAL A 63 -6.64 -1.69 -6.35
CA VAL A 63 -5.49 -1.71 -5.44
C VAL A 63 -4.63 -2.94 -5.69
N VAL A 64 -3.43 -2.74 -6.23
CA VAL A 64 -2.45 -3.81 -6.41
C VAL A 64 -1.64 -3.95 -5.13
N SER A 65 -1.74 -5.11 -4.47
CA SER A 65 -1.02 -5.39 -3.23
C SER A 65 -0.42 -6.81 -3.27
N PRO A 66 0.84 -6.99 -2.83
CA PRO A 66 1.55 -8.26 -2.98
C PRO A 66 1.24 -9.28 -1.89
N LEU A 67 0.57 -8.90 -0.83
CA LEU A 67 0.34 -9.72 0.36
C LEU A 67 -1.14 -10.05 0.52
N ILE A 68 -1.53 -11.28 0.19
CA ILE A 68 -2.93 -11.76 0.26
C ILE A 68 -3.53 -11.58 1.67
N ALA A 69 -2.76 -11.89 2.72
CA ALA A 69 -3.25 -11.70 4.09
C ALA A 69 -3.59 -10.23 4.37
N LEU A 70 -2.73 -9.31 3.91
CA LEU A 70 -2.96 -7.88 4.07
C LEU A 70 -4.16 -7.39 3.23
N GLN A 71 -4.36 -7.92 2.01
CA GLN A 71 -5.56 -7.62 1.21
C GLN A 71 -6.82 -7.93 2.00
N ARG A 72 -6.89 -9.13 2.59
CA ARG A 72 -8.04 -9.59 3.40
C ARG A 72 -8.31 -8.68 4.59
N ASP A 73 -7.26 -8.30 5.32
CA ASP A 73 -7.39 -7.39 6.47
C ASP A 73 -7.87 -6.01 6.03
N GLN A 74 -7.38 -5.48 4.91
CA GLN A 74 -7.81 -4.19 4.35
C GLN A 74 -9.26 -4.24 3.88
N VAL A 75 -9.67 -5.29 3.17
CA VAL A 75 -11.06 -5.49 2.74
C VAL A 75 -11.99 -5.55 3.95
N ALA A 76 -11.65 -6.38 4.95
CA ALA A 76 -12.45 -6.49 6.17
C ALA A 76 -12.59 -5.15 6.89
N ALA A 77 -11.52 -4.36 6.97
CA ALA A 77 -11.54 -3.04 7.59
C ALA A 77 -12.40 -2.03 6.81
N LEU A 78 -12.36 -2.05 5.47
CA LEU A 78 -13.19 -1.20 4.62
C LEU A 78 -14.67 -1.53 4.80
N VAL A 79 -15.04 -2.80 4.68
CA VAL A 79 -16.42 -3.29 4.84
C VAL A 79 -16.97 -2.96 6.24
N ALA A 80 -16.16 -3.11 7.28
CA ALA A 80 -16.55 -2.74 8.65
C ALA A 80 -16.83 -1.23 8.81
N ASN A 81 -16.27 -0.40 7.93
CA ASN A 81 -16.53 1.05 7.87
C ASN A 81 -17.61 1.43 6.84
N GLY A 82 -18.35 0.46 6.28
CA GLY A 82 -19.42 0.69 5.32
C GLY A 82 -18.94 1.07 3.92
N VAL A 83 -17.73 0.66 3.55
CA VAL A 83 -17.17 0.87 2.20
C VAL A 83 -17.06 -0.48 1.51
N ASP A 84 -17.69 -0.61 0.33
CA ASP A 84 -17.74 -1.86 -0.41
C ASP A 84 -16.39 -2.19 -1.02
N ALA A 85 -15.84 -3.34 -0.65
CA ALA A 85 -14.52 -3.80 -1.06
C ALA A 85 -14.48 -5.33 -1.22
N ALA A 86 -13.70 -5.80 -2.19
CA ALA A 86 -13.47 -7.22 -2.42
C ALA A 86 -11.99 -7.49 -2.76
N GLU A 87 -11.62 -8.78 -2.75
CA GLU A 87 -10.29 -9.24 -3.15
C GLU A 87 -10.34 -10.17 -4.35
N ALA A 88 -9.35 -10.07 -5.25
CA ALA A 88 -9.15 -10.94 -6.39
C ALA A 88 -7.72 -11.49 -6.39
N ASN A 89 -7.52 -12.62 -5.75
CA ASN A 89 -6.23 -13.29 -5.62
C ASN A 89 -6.38 -14.82 -5.79
N SER A 90 -5.28 -15.55 -5.68
CA SER A 90 -5.25 -17.01 -5.90
C SER A 90 -6.01 -17.84 -4.85
N GLN A 91 -6.35 -17.27 -3.70
CA GLN A 91 -7.13 -17.95 -2.64
C GLN A 91 -8.64 -17.75 -2.78
N VAL A 92 -9.06 -16.81 -3.64
CA VAL A 92 -10.47 -16.55 -3.93
C VAL A 92 -10.95 -17.49 -5.03
N ARG A 93 -12.12 -18.13 -4.84
CA ARG A 93 -12.71 -19.00 -5.84
C ARG A 93 -12.97 -18.25 -7.14
N ALA A 94 -12.83 -18.91 -8.28
CA ALA A 94 -12.98 -18.28 -9.58
C ALA A 94 -14.36 -17.60 -9.78
N ALA A 95 -15.43 -18.20 -9.24
CA ALA A 95 -16.77 -17.62 -9.31
C ALA A 95 -16.89 -16.32 -8.48
N ASP A 96 -16.34 -16.31 -7.25
CA ASP A 96 -16.40 -15.15 -6.37
C ASP A 96 -15.52 -14.01 -6.92
N ARG A 97 -14.38 -14.36 -7.51
CA ARG A 97 -13.52 -13.37 -8.19
C ARG A 97 -14.21 -12.74 -9.39
N ARG A 98 -14.90 -13.54 -10.22
CA ARG A 98 -15.68 -13.02 -11.35
C ARG A 98 -16.78 -12.10 -10.87
N GLN A 99 -17.53 -12.49 -9.84
CA GLN A 99 -18.57 -11.65 -9.24
C GLN A 99 -18.01 -10.31 -8.74
N ALA A 100 -16.83 -10.30 -8.11
CA ALA A 100 -16.20 -9.07 -7.65
C ALA A 100 -15.86 -8.10 -8.81
N PHE A 101 -15.48 -8.63 -9.99
CA PHE A 101 -15.31 -7.80 -11.19
C PHE A 101 -16.63 -7.31 -11.74
N ASP A 102 -17.68 -8.15 -11.75
CA ASP A 102 -19.01 -7.75 -12.20
C ASP A 102 -19.57 -6.63 -11.32
N ASP A 103 -19.43 -6.74 -9.99
CA ASP A 103 -19.83 -5.71 -9.03
C ASP A 103 -19.02 -4.41 -9.21
N LEU A 104 -17.70 -4.53 -9.50
CA LEU A 104 -16.85 -3.37 -9.79
C LEU A 104 -17.31 -2.64 -11.06
N ILE A 105 -17.67 -3.39 -12.11
CA ILE A 105 -18.17 -2.84 -13.38
C ILE A 105 -19.55 -2.21 -13.19
N ALA A 106 -20.40 -2.80 -12.36
CA ALA A 106 -21.72 -2.27 -12.03
C ALA A 106 -21.68 -0.99 -11.19
N GLY A 107 -20.56 -0.72 -10.52
CA GLY A 107 -20.38 0.39 -9.58
C GLY A 107 -20.90 0.09 -8.17
N ASP A 108 -21.14 -1.19 -7.87
CA ASP A 108 -21.55 -1.68 -6.56
C ASP A 108 -20.35 -1.94 -5.63
N LEU A 109 -19.12 -1.81 -6.16
CA LEU A 109 -17.87 -2.01 -5.44
C LEU A 109 -16.95 -0.79 -5.61
N GLU A 110 -16.50 -0.22 -4.50
CA GLU A 110 -15.56 0.93 -4.50
C GLU A 110 -14.11 0.47 -4.66
N PHE A 111 -13.73 -0.63 -3.99
CA PHE A 111 -12.35 -1.14 -4.00
C PHE A 111 -12.27 -2.59 -4.45
N LEU A 112 -11.40 -2.86 -5.40
CA LEU A 112 -10.96 -4.21 -5.72
C LEU A 112 -9.46 -4.36 -5.45
N PHE A 113 -9.11 -5.20 -4.47
CA PHE A 113 -7.72 -5.58 -4.18
C PHE A 113 -7.32 -6.74 -5.07
N VAL A 114 -6.26 -6.54 -5.85
CA VAL A 114 -5.78 -7.54 -6.82
C VAL A 114 -4.33 -7.89 -6.52
N ALA A 115 -4.03 -9.18 -6.51
CA ALA A 115 -2.64 -9.62 -6.45
C ALA A 115 -1.97 -9.39 -7.83
N PRO A 116 -0.72 -8.92 -7.88
CA PRO A 116 -0.07 -8.49 -9.13
C PRO A 116 -0.02 -9.60 -10.19
N GLU A 117 0.16 -10.87 -9.79
CA GLU A 117 0.16 -12.02 -10.69
C GLU A 117 -1.21 -12.26 -11.37
N GLN A 118 -2.31 -11.83 -10.77
CA GLN A 118 -3.63 -11.95 -11.38
C GLN A 118 -3.78 -11.04 -12.60
N LEU A 119 -3.17 -9.86 -12.58
CA LEU A 119 -3.18 -8.92 -13.69
C LEU A 119 -2.31 -9.38 -14.90
N ALA A 120 -1.51 -10.43 -14.71
CA ALA A 120 -0.83 -11.11 -15.81
C ALA A 120 -1.75 -12.03 -16.62
N ASN A 121 -2.92 -12.41 -16.07
CA ASN A 121 -3.94 -13.17 -16.78
C ASN A 121 -4.74 -12.25 -17.71
N PRO A 122 -4.79 -12.53 -19.03
CA PRO A 122 -5.53 -11.69 -19.99
C PRO A 122 -7.01 -11.51 -19.65
N GLU A 123 -7.70 -12.56 -19.19
CA GLU A 123 -9.12 -12.49 -18.80
C GLU A 123 -9.34 -11.52 -17.62
N VAL A 124 -8.47 -11.59 -16.60
CA VAL A 124 -8.54 -10.69 -15.44
C VAL A 124 -8.23 -9.25 -15.84
N LEU A 125 -7.25 -9.05 -16.72
CA LEU A 125 -6.89 -7.72 -17.22
C LEU A 125 -8.04 -7.12 -18.05
N GLU A 126 -8.72 -7.92 -18.87
CA GLU A 126 -9.88 -7.50 -19.64
C GLU A 126 -11.04 -7.05 -18.73
N GLN A 127 -11.35 -7.84 -17.70
CA GLN A 127 -12.37 -7.49 -16.68
C GLN A 127 -12.00 -6.20 -15.93
N ALA A 128 -10.76 -6.08 -15.50
CA ALA A 128 -10.27 -4.87 -14.84
C ALA A 128 -10.35 -3.63 -15.76
N THR A 129 -10.05 -3.81 -17.04
CA THR A 129 -10.15 -2.74 -18.06
C THR A 129 -11.60 -2.33 -18.30
N ALA A 130 -12.53 -3.30 -18.35
CA ALA A 130 -13.96 -3.04 -18.51
C ALA A 130 -14.56 -2.22 -17.36
N ALA A 131 -14.01 -2.36 -16.15
CA ALA A 131 -14.43 -1.59 -14.98
C ALA A 131 -14.03 -0.11 -15.06
N LYS A 132 -13.12 0.29 -15.94
CA LYS A 132 -12.64 1.68 -16.13
C LYS A 132 -12.27 2.34 -14.80
N PRO A 133 -11.29 1.80 -14.06
CA PRO A 133 -10.95 2.32 -12.74
C PRO A 133 -10.55 3.79 -12.81
N SER A 134 -11.02 4.56 -11.85
CA SER A 134 -10.73 5.99 -11.70
C SER A 134 -9.43 6.27 -10.95
N LEU A 135 -8.91 5.26 -10.25
CA LEU A 135 -7.65 5.29 -9.50
C LEU A 135 -6.99 3.90 -9.53
N MET A 136 -5.69 3.88 -9.81
CA MET A 136 -4.86 2.68 -9.62
C MET A 136 -3.91 2.92 -8.44
N VAL A 137 -3.98 2.07 -7.45
CA VAL A 137 -3.08 2.08 -6.29
C VAL A 137 -2.07 0.95 -6.43
N VAL A 138 -0.80 1.26 -6.23
CA VAL A 138 0.29 0.27 -6.20
C VAL A 138 0.89 0.31 -4.80
N ASP A 139 0.47 -0.65 -3.98
CA ASP A 139 1.02 -0.80 -2.63
C ASP A 139 2.34 -1.57 -2.68
N GLU A 140 3.22 -1.32 -1.71
CA GLU A 140 4.59 -1.83 -1.66
C GLU A 140 5.35 -1.64 -2.99
N ALA A 141 5.23 -0.45 -3.57
CA ALA A 141 5.79 -0.13 -4.89
C ALA A 141 7.31 -0.41 -5.03
N HIS A 142 8.04 -0.51 -3.92
CA HIS A 142 9.46 -0.92 -3.93
C HIS A 142 9.68 -2.33 -4.47
N CYS A 143 8.66 -3.20 -4.48
CA CYS A 143 8.73 -4.53 -5.08
C CYS A 143 9.04 -4.53 -6.58
N ILE A 144 8.93 -3.37 -7.25
CA ILE A 144 9.29 -3.22 -8.68
C ILE A 144 10.80 -3.22 -8.91
N CYS A 145 11.60 -2.93 -7.88
CA CYS A 145 13.04 -2.75 -8.00
C CYS A 145 13.79 -4.08 -8.03
N SER A 146 14.47 -4.35 -9.13
CA SER A 146 15.17 -5.62 -9.39
C SER A 146 16.32 -5.93 -8.42
N TRP A 147 16.82 -4.94 -7.70
CA TRP A 147 17.92 -5.06 -6.74
C TRP A 147 17.46 -5.16 -5.28
N GLY A 148 16.15 -5.20 -5.03
CA GLY A 148 15.57 -5.28 -3.69
C GLY A 148 15.39 -6.74 -3.23
N HIS A 149 15.44 -6.97 -1.91
CA HIS A 149 15.13 -8.28 -1.32
C HIS A 149 13.68 -8.71 -1.55
N ASP A 150 12.78 -7.76 -1.78
CA ASP A 150 11.35 -7.98 -1.98
C ASP A 150 10.93 -7.87 -3.44
N PHE A 151 11.88 -8.01 -4.38
CA PHE A 151 11.60 -7.94 -5.81
C PHE A 151 10.55 -8.97 -6.24
N ARG A 152 9.56 -8.48 -6.99
CA ARG A 152 8.49 -9.30 -7.58
C ARG A 152 8.38 -9.05 -9.08
N PRO A 153 8.66 -10.05 -9.93
CA PRO A 153 8.65 -9.88 -11.39
C PRO A 153 7.33 -9.34 -11.94
N ASP A 154 6.21 -9.69 -11.32
CA ASP A 154 4.89 -9.24 -11.77
C ASP A 154 4.68 -7.71 -11.64
N TYR A 155 5.43 -7.05 -10.74
CA TYR A 155 5.40 -5.59 -10.63
C TYR A 155 5.97 -4.87 -11.87
N LEU A 156 6.87 -5.49 -12.61
CA LEU A 156 7.43 -4.91 -13.84
C LEU A 156 6.38 -4.67 -14.92
N ARG A 157 5.25 -5.37 -14.86
CA ARG A 157 4.16 -5.25 -15.82
C ARG A 157 3.16 -4.15 -15.46
N LEU A 158 3.21 -3.61 -14.25
CA LEU A 158 2.18 -2.70 -13.75
C LEU A 158 2.10 -1.38 -14.53
N GLY A 159 3.20 -0.91 -15.12
CA GLY A 159 3.16 0.23 -16.04
C GLY A 159 2.31 -0.05 -17.29
N ALA A 160 2.49 -1.22 -17.91
CA ALA A 160 1.69 -1.65 -19.05
C ALA A 160 0.22 -1.93 -18.66
N VAL A 161 0.00 -2.48 -17.46
CA VAL A 161 -1.35 -2.66 -16.90
C VAL A 161 -2.04 -1.30 -16.76
N ALA A 162 -1.38 -0.29 -16.20
CA ALA A 162 -1.96 1.05 -16.05
C ALA A 162 -2.40 1.65 -17.40
N GLU A 163 -1.61 1.47 -18.46
CA GLU A 163 -1.98 1.92 -19.81
C GLU A 163 -3.20 1.13 -20.35
N ALA A 164 -3.25 -0.19 -20.12
CA ALA A 164 -4.40 -1.02 -20.50
C ALA A 164 -5.69 -0.63 -19.77
N LEU A 165 -5.60 -0.22 -18.50
CA LEU A 165 -6.73 0.26 -17.70
C LEU A 165 -7.23 1.67 -18.12
N GLY A 166 -6.70 2.26 -19.21
CA GLY A 166 -7.04 3.60 -19.66
C GLY A 166 -6.28 4.71 -18.95
N ARG A 167 -5.20 4.35 -18.28
CA ARG A 167 -4.26 5.26 -17.61
C ARG A 167 -4.92 6.14 -16.53
N PRO A 168 -5.60 5.57 -15.55
CA PRO A 168 -6.03 6.33 -14.38
C PRO A 168 -4.80 6.94 -13.65
N PRO A 169 -5.00 7.96 -12.80
CA PRO A 169 -3.96 8.42 -11.88
C PRO A 169 -3.39 7.23 -11.09
N ILE A 170 -2.06 7.20 -10.92
CA ILE A 170 -1.39 6.15 -10.16
C ILE A 170 -0.96 6.70 -8.80
N LEU A 171 -1.36 6.02 -7.74
CA LEU A 171 -0.90 6.28 -6.38
C LEU A 171 0.02 5.14 -5.93
N ALA A 172 1.32 5.36 -6.05
CA ALA A 172 2.35 4.42 -5.62
C ALA A 172 2.73 4.67 -4.15
N LEU A 173 2.67 3.63 -3.34
CA LEU A 173 2.91 3.68 -1.90
C LEU A 173 4.03 2.72 -1.50
N THR A 174 4.94 3.17 -0.65
CA THR A 174 5.94 2.28 -0.05
C THR A 174 6.40 2.80 1.31
N ALA A 175 6.91 1.89 2.14
CA ALA A 175 7.55 2.27 3.41
C ALA A 175 8.99 2.72 3.21
N THR A 176 9.68 2.15 2.22
CA THR A 176 11.13 2.32 2.03
C THR A 176 11.44 2.57 0.56
N ALA A 177 12.07 3.70 0.26
CA ALA A 177 12.62 3.97 -1.06
C ALA A 177 13.76 4.99 -0.98
N ALA A 178 14.99 4.55 -1.16
CA ALA A 178 16.14 5.41 -1.38
C ALA A 178 15.99 6.18 -2.72
N PRO A 179 16.72 7.29 -2.95
CA PRO A 179 16.58 8.07 -4.18
C PRO A 179 16.66 7.25 -5.48
N PRO A 180 17.57 6.27 -5.65
CA PRO A 180 17.58 5.42 -6.86
C PRO A 180 16.33 4.56 -6.99
N VAL A 181 15.83 4.00 -5.88
CA VAL A 181 14.59 3.19 -5.86
C VAL A 181 13.38 4.02 -6.26
N ARG A 182 13.31 5.28 -5.80
CA ARG A 182 12.24 6.21 -6.21
C ARG A 182 12.26 6.48 -7.70
N ALA A 183 13.44 6.71 -8.27
CA ALA A 183 13.60 6.93 -9.70
C ALA A 183 13.14 5.71 -10.51
N GLU A 184 13.52 4.50 -10.09
CA GLU A 184 13.11 3.25 -10.73
C GLU A 184 11.59 3.02 -10.62
N ILE A 185 10.97 3.31 -9.47
CA ILE A 185 9.50 3.24 -9.32
C ILE A 185 8.81 4.19 -10.31
N VAL A 186 9.26 5.45 -10.41
CA VAL A 186 8.69 6.45 -11.32
C VAL A 186 8.81 5.98 -12.76
N GLU A 187 9.98 5.50 -13.17
CA GLU A 187 10.24 5.04 -14.53
C GLU A 187 9.41 3.80 -14.88
N ARG A 188 9.47 2.76 -14.05
CA ARG A 188 8.84 1.46 -14.31
C ARG A 188 7.31 1.50 -14.29
N LEU A 189 6.73 2.29 -13.40
CA LEU A 189 5.28 2.52 -13.39
C LEU A 189 4.82 3.53 -14.43
N GLY A 190 5.73 4.24 -15.10
CA GLY A 190 5.39 5.29 -16.05
C GLY A 190 4.68 6.46 -15.39
N LEU A 191 5.07 6.87 -14.17
CA LEU A 191 4.45 7.99 -13.48
C LEU A 191 4.74 9.30 -14.22
N ARG A 192 3.69 10.11 -14.46
CA ARG A 192 3.75 11.35 -15.23
C ARG A 192 3.77 12.55 -14.30
N ASP A 193 4.86 13.27 -14.23
CA ASP A 193 5.07 14.43 -13.33
C ASP A 193 4.52 14.18 -11.91
N PRO A 194 4.94 13.09 -11.23
CA PRO A 194 4.33 12.70 -9.99
C PRO A 194 4.62 13.69 -8.86
N LEU A 195 3.66 13.88 -7.98
CA LEU A 195 3.96 14.43 -6.66
C LEU A 195 4.73 13.38 -5.85
N VAL A 196 5.96 13.70 -5.46
CA VAL A 196 6.77 12.82 -4.62
C VAL A 196 6.72 13.30 -3.17
N VAL A 197 6.02 12.56 -2.32
CA VAL A 197 5.92 12.83 -0.88
C VAL A 197 6.85 11.89 -0.13
N VAL A 198 7.89 12.42 0.50
CA VAL A 198 8.81 11.64 1.33
C VAL A 198 8.75 12.18 2.76
N ARG A 199 8.48 11.31 3.72
CA ARG A 199 8.57 11.66 5.14
C ARG A 199 9.64 10.80 5.82
N GLY A 200 10.29 11.37 6.81
CA GLY A 200 11.44 10.78 7.45
C GLY A 200 11.16 9.41 8.07
N PHE A 201 12.20 8.58 8.09
CA PHE A 201 12.18 7.25 8.69
C PHE A 201 12.44 7.31 10.21
N ASP A 202 12.66 8.51 10.73
CA ASP A 202 12.91 8.69 12.15
C ASP A 202 11.70 8.27 12.98
N ARG A 203 11.95 7.34 13.87
CA ARG A 203 10.98 6.81 14.82
C ARG A 203 11.50 7.08 16.23
N PRO A 204 11.26 8.25 16.78
CA PRO A 204 11.84 8.68 18.06
C PRO A 204 11.47 7.77 19.23
N ASN A 205 10.45 6.92 19.05
CA ASN A 205 10.05 5.90 20.02
C ASN A 205 10.82 4.57 19.89
N ILE A 206 11.73 4.44 18.91
CA ILE A 206 12.56 3.23 18.71
C ILE A 206 14.00 3.58 19.01
N HIS A 207 14.55 2.93 20.05
CA HIS A 207 15.97 3.01 20.35
C HIS A 207 16.74 1.96 19.56
N LEU A 208 17.73 2.40 18.77
CA LEU A 208 18.63 1.51 18.02
C LEU A 208 19.98 1.47 18.73
N ALA A 209 20.45 0.25 19.03
CA ALA A 209 21.76 0.02 19.63
C ALA A 209 22.52 -1.06 18.86
N VAL A 210 23.83 -0.88 18.72
CA VAL A 210 24.73 -1.86 18.11
C VAL A 210 25.85 -2.18 19.07
N GLU A 211 26.00 -3.45 19.39
CA GLU A 211 27.12 -3.95 20.17
C GLU A 211 27.99 -4.87 19.34
N ARG A 212 29.31 -4.73 19.42
CA ARG A 212 30.26 -5.55 18.68
C ARG A 212 30.89 -6.58 19.61
N PHE A 213 30.90 -7.82 19.17
CA PHE A 213 31.51 -8.94 19.86
C PHE A 213 32.57 -9.57 18.97
N THR A 214 33.73 -9.86 19.54
CA THR A 214 34.82 -10.63 18.90
C THR A 214 34.78 -12.10 19.31
N ASP A 215 34.02 -12.43 20.35
CA ASP A 215 33.85 -13.77 20.91
C ASP A 215 32.38 -14.21 20.83
N GLY A 216 32.13 -15.40 20.30
CA GLY A 216 30.79 -15.96 20.13
C GLY A 216 30.05 -16.24 21.45
N ASP A 217 30.79 -16.67 22.48
CA ASP A 217 30.21 -16.95 23.80
C ASP A 217 29.81 -15.67 24.52
N ALA A 218 30.60 -14.59 24.36
CA ALA A 218 30.24 -13.28 24.86
C ALA A 218 28.98 -12.73 24.17
N LYS A 219 28.87 -12.87 22.84
CA LYS A 219 27.67 -12.51 22.09
C LYS A 219 26.45 -13.27 22.61
N ARG A 220 26.57 -14.59 22.78
CA ARG A 220 25.47 -15.44 23.25
C ARG A 220 24.99 -15.03 24.65
N ARG A 221 25.92 -14.79 25.58
CA ARG A 221 25.58 -14.30 26.93
C ARG A 221 24.82 -12.98 26.87
N ALA A 222 25.32 -12.00 26.12
CA ALA A 222 24.67 -10.70 25.99
C ALA A 222 23.25 -10.80 25.42
N VAL A 223 23.02 -11.70 24.44
CA VAL A 223 21.66 -11.95 23.89
C VAL A 223 20.75 -12.54 24.96
N LEU A 224 21.24 -13.52 25.74
CA LEU A 224 20.46 -14.14 26.81
C LEU A 224 20.11 -13.14 27.93
N ASP A 225 21.09 -12.32 28.35
CA ASP A 225 20.88 -11.30 29.38
C ASP A 225 19.85 -10.27 28.95
N ARG A 226 19.93 -9.76 27.72
CA ARG A 226 18.91 -8.84 27.16
C ARG A 226 17.54 -9.48 26.99
N THR A 227 17.51 -10.76 26.62
CA THR A 227 16.23 -11.50 26.50
C THR A 227 15.59 -11.67 27.87
N ALA A 228 16.38 -12.00 28.91
CA ALA A 228 15.89 -12.11 30.26
C ALA A 228 15.40 -10.77 30.82
N GLU A 229 16.13 -9.68 30.57
CA GLU A 229 15.73 -8.32 30.94
C GLU A 229 14.39 -7.93 30.27
N ALA A 230 14.25 -8.18 28.96
CA ALA A 230 13.03 -7.89 28.22
C ALA A 230 11.83 -8.74 28.70
N ALA A 231 12.08 -10.00 29.05
CA ALA A 231 11.04 -10.91 29.57
C ALA A 231 10.52 -10.50 30.97
N GLY A 232 11.31 -9.77 31.73
CA GLY A 232 10.90 -9.18 33.03
C GLY A 232 10.07 -7.91 32.90
N GLY A 233 9.93 -7.35 31.69
CA GLY A 233 9.17 -6.13 31.42
C GLY A 233 7.74 -6.40 30.91
N PRO A 234 6.93 -5.33 30.73
CA PRO A 234 5.55 -5.45 30.25
C PRO A 234 5.44 -5.68 28.73
N GLY A 235 6.56 -5.74 28.02
CA GLY A 235 6.62 -5.82 26.57
C GLY A 235 6.76 -7.24 26.01
N VAL A 236 6.74 -7.35 24.68
CA VAL A 236 7.10 -8.56 23.92
C VAL A 236 8.42 -8.35 23.20
N GLY A 237 9.28 -9.36 23.20
CA GLY A 237 10.56 -9.37 22.49
C GLY A 237 10.58 -10.36 21.33
N ILE A 238 11.28 -10.02 20.25
CA ILE A 238 11.55 -10.93 19.14
C ILE A 238 13.07 -11.05 18.99
N VAL A 239 13.58 -12.26 18.96
CA VAL A 239 15.00 -12.55 18.71
C VAL A 239 15.12 -13.19 17.34
N TYR A 240 15.94 -12.58 16.47
CA TYR A 240 16.35 -13.17 15.20
C TYR A 240 17.77 -13.71 15.37
N ALA A 241 17.99 -14.98 15.01
CA ALA A 241 19.28 -15.66 15.10
C ALA A 241 19.80 -16.04 13.72
#